data_224c630b0bc9a7b0420929f0a636ba49
#
_entry.id   224c630b0bc9a7b0420929f0a636ba49
#
_cell.length_a   1.000
_cell.length_b   1.000
_cell.length_c   1.000
_cell.angle_alpha   90.00
_cell.angle_beta   90.00
_cell.angle_gamma   90.00
#
_symmetry.space_group_name_H-M   'P 1'
#
loop_
_entity.id
_entity.type
_entity.pdbx_description
1 polymer ?
#
loop_
_entity_poly.entity_id
_entity_poly.type
_entity_poly.pdbx_seq_one_letter_code
_entity_poly.pdbx_strand_id
1 'polypeptide(L)'
;MPSAETTATPSSSESAAPAIAIDAAPPVGKGISILPYFNHRSLTVAYVYELKGSAKPELVRELSQEGGYVSSRKIGDSLYMVSNKYSYYYPFYDAMASKKGSVQDDAANAQTLATEAEPFYGDSAANDELLQLPLSDVHYFPEPADSSMMIVGSVDLSQPDGELQISAYLGSGNTIYASQKHLYVAIAKYEAKNNSYSDYTEFHKFRLDQGRVVYIGQGTVPGSLLNQFSMDEHEGYFRVALTSGNMWASGEQGSKNNVYVLDEKLSVAGKLEGLAPGERIYSVRFMGDRAYMVTFRNVDPLFVVDLSQPMNPAVLGQLKIPGYSDYLHPYDENHIIGFGKETVEVPSKGMGPDETMAFYQGMKIAMFDVSDVSQPKELFKEVIGDRGTGSELLYNHKALLFSKTKGLMAFPVELYEIKNKEALQPGDFPAYGEFVYQGAYVYGIDLQNGFQLRGRISHLTDDDLRKSGQYGYDYSKTVRRILYSGDSLYTLSDSMLKASGIKELEERGSLNYPPLPEPIWNGIGSIDIMPLPATMESR
;
A
#
# COMPACT_ATOMS: atom_id res chain seq x y z
N MET A 1 40.39 49.50 50.46
CA MET A 1 41.62 49.36 49.63
C MET A 1 42.21 47.98 49.86
N PRO A 2 42.64 47.26 48.81
CA PRO A 2 42.94 47.60 47.42
C PRO A 2 42.05 46.84 46.43
N SER A 3 41.95 47.37 45.37
CA SER A 3 42.42 47.38 43.92
C SER A 3 41.74 46.37 43.05
N ALA A 4 41.12 46.95 42.05
CA ALA A 4 40.50 46.31 40.93
C ALA A 4 41.53 45.61 39.98
N GLU A 5 41.20 44.45 39.50
CA GLU A 5 41.83 43.88 38.27
C GLU A 5 40.79 43.72 37.19
N THR A 6 41.06 44.44 36.13
CA THR A 6 40.35 44.47 34.87
C THR A 6 40.75 43.22 34.08
N THR A 7 39.83 42.35 33.75
CA THR A 7 40.05 41.31 32.76
C THR A 7 39.46 41.73 31.41
N ALA A 8 40.35 41.82 30.43
CA ALA A 8 40.05 42.16 29.05
C ALA A 8 39.28 41.06 28.31
N THR A 9 38.25 41.46 27.60
CA THR A 9 37.56 40.65 26.58
C THR A 9 38.41 40.52 25.35
N PRO A 10 38.57 39.33 24.76
CA PRO A 10 39.22 39.22 23.44
C PRO A 10 38.19 39.55 22.34
N SER A 11 38.58 40.48 21.49
CA SER A 11 37.93 40.87 20.26
C SER A 11 37.90 39.70 19.28
N SER A 12 36.69 39.33 18.77
CA SER A 12 36.53 38.45 17.63
C SER A 12 36.93 39.18 16.36
N SER A 13 38.04 38.75 15.74
CA SER A 13 38.38 39.12 14.40
C SER A 13 37.54 38.31 13.42
N GLU A 14 36.61 38.95 12.75
CA GLU A 14 35.97 38.41 11.57
C GLU A 14 37.02 38.25 10.46
N SER A 15 37.33 36.99 10.14
CA SER A 15 38.09 36.62 8.92
C SER A 15 37.08 36.52 7.80
N ALA A 16 37.06 37.51 6.92
CA ALA A 16 36.34 37.46 5.65
C ALA A 16 36.89 36.34 4.78
N ALA A 17 36.05 35.37 4.42
CA ALA A 17 36.38 34.38 3.41
C ALA A 17 36.56 35.04 2.05
N PRO A 18 37.55 34.60 1.23
CA PRO A 18 37.76 35.18 -0.09
C PRO A 18 36.56 34.89 -1.01
N ALA A 19 36.06 35.93 -1.67
CA ALA A 19 35.05 35.83 -2.71
C ALA A 19 35.56 34.93 -3.84
N ILE A 20 34.93 33.77 -4.03
CA ILE A 20 35.16 32.92 -5.20
C ILE A 20 34.59 33.69 -6.40
N ALA A 21 35.47 34.16 -7.29
CA ALA A 21 35.07 34.69 -8.59
C ALA A 21 34.35 33.56 -9.35
N ILE A 22 33.05 33.75 -9.62
CA ILE A 22 32.31 32.87 -10.52
C ILE A 22 32.79 33.20 -11.92
N ASP A 23 33.67 32.34 -12.45
CA ASP A 23 34.09 32.38 -13.83
C ASP A 23 32.85 32.26 -14.74
N ALA A 24 32.85 33.07 -15.79
CA ALA A 24 31.71 33.15 -16.73
C ALA A 24 31.37 31.75 -17.27
N ALA A 25 30.09 31.42 -17.22
CA ALA A 25 29.57 30.18 -17.78
C ALA A 25 30.06 30.00 -19.23
N PRO A 26 30.51 28.79 -19.62
CA PRO A 26 30.94 28.53 -20.99
C PRO A 26 29.78 28.86 -21.97
N PRO A 27 30.10 29.33 -23.20
CA PRO A 27 29.08 29.68 -24.17
C PRO A 27 28.20 28.47 -24.45
N VAL A 28 26.88 28.63 -24.27
CA VAL A 28 25.87 27.62 -24.56
C VAL A 28 25.98 27.25 -26.04
N GLY A 29 26.56 26.08 -26.30
CA GLY A 29 26.66 25.52 -27.64
C GLY A 29 25.26 25.36 -28.23
N LYS A 30 25.06 25.81 -29.46
CA LYS A 30 23.88 25.59 -30.25
C LYS A 30 23.64 24.07 -30.41
N GLY A 31 22.63 23.56 -29.81
CA GLY A 31 22.21 22.18 -29.93
C GLY A 31 21.88 21.54 -28.59
N ILE A 32 20.89 22.06 -27.88
CA ILE A 32 20.19 21.22 -26.91
C ILE A 32 19.39 20.24 -27.77
N SER A 33 19.96 19.05 -27.98
CA SER A 33 19.19 17.90 -28.44
C SER A 33 18.14 17.67 -27.36
N ILE A 34 16.90 18.01 -27.64
CA ILE A 34 15.76 17.60 -26.83
C ILE A 34 15.77 16.08 -26.95
N LEU A 35 16.26 15.40 -25.91
CA LEU A 35 16.14 13.95 -25.83
C LEU A 35 14.65 13.63 -26.02
N PRO A 36 14.29 12.70 -26.91
CA PRO A 36 12.89 12.32 -27.05
C PRO A 36 12.42 11.88 -25.67
N TYR A 37 11.37 12.53 -25.20
CA TYR A 37 10.68 12.17 -23.97
C TYR A 37 10.22 10.73 -24.14
N PHE A 38 10.86 9.79 -23.44
CA PHE A 38 10.41 8.41 -23.42
C PHE A 38 9.08 8.40 -22.67
N ASN A 39 8.01 8.48 -23.42
CA ASN A 39 6.66 8.31 -22.93
C ASN A 39 6.51 6.83 -22.51
N HIS A 40 6.94 6.50 -21.31
CA HIS A 40 6.71 5.18 -20.72
C HIS A 40 5.22 5.10 -20.38
N ARG A 41 4.42 4.71 -21.35
CA ARG A 41 3.01 4.41 -21.13
C ARG A 41 2.93 3.10 -20.37
N SER A 42 2.40 3.12 -19.16
CA SER A 42 2.04 1.90 -18.46
C SER A 42 0.64 1.47 -18.88
N LEU A 43 0.45 0.20 -19.14
CA LEU A 43 -0.85 -0.41 -19.42
C LEU A 43 -1.18 -1.40 -18.31
N THR A 44 -2.43 -1.37 -17.87
CA THR A 44 -3.04 -2.44 -17.09
C THR A 44 -3.68 -3.42 -18.05
N VAL A 45 -3.24 -4.68 -18.04
CA VAL A 45 -3.69 -5.71 -18.97
C VAL A 45 -4.34 -6.86 -18.21
N ALA A 46 -5.49 -7.33 -18.71
CA ALA A 46 -6.14 -8.55 -18.26
C ALA A 46 -6.18 -9.59 -19.37
N TYR A 47 -5.57 -10.75 -19.12
CA TYR A 47 -5.62 -11.90 -19.99
C TYR A 47 -6.76 -12.83 -19.55
N VAL A 48 -7.69 -13.12 -20.46
CA VAL A 48 -8.81 -14.03 -20.23
C VAL A 48 -8.52 -15.36 -20.90
N TYR A 49 -8.46 -16.42 -20.07
CA TYR A 49 -8.21 -17.78 -20.56
C TYR A 49 -9.43 -18.65 -20.39
N GLU A 50 -9.74 -19.44 -21.39
CA GLU A 50 -10.70 -20.54 -21.30
C GLU A 50 -10.00 -21.80 -20.78
N LEU A 51 -10.62 -22.45 -19.78
CA LEU A 51 -10.13 -23.70 -19.18
C LEU A 51 -11.03 -24.85 -19.59
N LYS A 52 -10.56 -25.70 -20.52
CA LYS A 52 -11.29 -26.89 -21.02
C LYS A 52 -10.78 -28.16 -20.32
N GLY A 53 -11.28 -28.44 -19.12
CA GLY A 53 -10.86 -29.62 -18.33
C GLY A 53 -9.37 -29.60 -18.01
N SER A 54 -8.64 -30.67 -18.37
CA SER A 54 -7.18 -30.78 -18.18
C SER A 54 -6.34 -30.26 -19.37
N ALA A 55 -6.99 -29.69 -20.39
CA ALA A 55 -6.29 -29.13 -21.54
C ALA A 55 -5.51 -27.87 -21.17
N LYS A 56 -4.54 -27.51 -22.02
CA LYS A 56 -3.78 -26.26 -21.86
C LYS A 56 -4.77 -25.07 -21.90
N PRO A 57 -4.63 -24.10 -20.99
CA PRO A 57 -5.42 -22.87 -21.04
C PRO A 57 -5.28 -22.19 -22.41
N GLU A 58 -6.40 -21.77 -22.97
CA GLU A 58 -6.45 -21.07 -24.26
C GLU A 58 -6.73 -19.59 -24.01
N LEU A 59 -5.84 -18.70 -24.46
CA LEU A 59 -6.06 -17.26 -24.38
C LEU A 59 -7.18 -16.90 -25.36
N VAL A 60 -8.29 -16.39 -24.84
CA VAL A 60 -9.48 -16.06 -25.64
C VAL A 60 -9.68 -14.55 -25.78
N ARG A 61 -9.10 -13.74 -24.88
CA ARG A 61 -9.25 -12.28 -24.93
C ARG A 61 -8.14 -11.59 -24.15
N GLU A 62 -7.69 -10.47 -24.67
CA GLU A 62 -6.80 -9.53 -24.00
C GLU A 62 -7.52 -8.19 -23.90
N LEU A 63 -7.57 -7.64 -22.68
CA LEU A 63 -8.17 -6.35 -22.37
C LEU A 63 -7.09 -5.45 -21.80
N SER A 64 -6.96 -4.24 -22.30
CA SER A 64 -5.96 -3.29 -21.85
C SER A 64 -6.54 -1.89 -21.62
N GLN A 65 -6.01 -1.19 -20.64
CA GLN A 65 -6.30 0.22 -20.38
C GLN A 65 -5.05 0.93 -19.87
N GLU A 66 -4.89 2.20 -20.22
CA GLU A 66 -3.73 2.98 -19.79
C GLU A 66 -3.71 3.18 -18.28
N GLY A 67 -2.50 3.31 -17.73
CA GLY A 67 -2.26 3.60 -16.32
C GLY A 67 -1.81 2.41 -15.50
N GLY A 68 -1.26 2.72 -14.33
CA GLY A 68 -0.85 1.73 -13.33
C GLY A 68 -2.07 1.06 -12.68
N TYR A 69 -1.99 -0.25 -12.51
CA TYR A 69 -3.04 -1.05 -11.86
C TYR A 69 -3.31 -0.59 -10.43
N VAL A 70 -4.57 -0.34 -10.10
CA VAL A 70 -5.03 -0.01 -8.74
C VAL A 70 -5.79 -1.20 -8.14
N SER A 71 -6.83 -1.67 -8.82
CA SER A 71 -7.67 -2.76 -8.33
C SER A 71 -8.46 -3.41 -9.46
N SER A 72 -8.89 -4.65 -9.22
CA SER A 72 -9.85 -5.32 -10.10
C SER A 72 -10.81 -6.19 -9.30
N ARG A 73 -12.00 -6.42 -9.84
CA ARG A 73 -13.00 -7.32 -9.28
C ARG A 73 -13.69 -8.09 -10.39
N LYS A 74 -13.87 -9.40 -10.16
CA LYS A 74 -14.78 -10.23 -10.93
C LYS A 74 -16.03 -10.49 -10.07
N ILE A 75 -17.19 -10.07 -10.54
CA ILE A 75 -18.49 -10.23 -9.87
C ILE A 75 -19.41 -10.95 -10.83
N GLY A 76 -19.76 -12.21 -10.53
CA GLY A 76 -20.39 -13.07 -11.53
C GLY A 76 -19.48 -13.21 -12.75
N ASP A 77 -19.98 -12.88 -13.91
CA ASP A 77 -19.23 -12.89 -15.16
C ASP A 77 -18.69 -11.51 -15.56
N SER A 78 -18.97 -10.48 -14.79
CA SER A 78 -18.48 -9.14 -15.07
C SER A 78 -17.09 -8.92 -14.46
N LEU A 79 -16.15 -8.39 -15.26
CA LEU A 79 -14.84 -7.94 -14.83
C LEU A 79 -14.82 -6.41 -14.76
N TYR A 80 -14.33 -5.88 -13.67
CA TYR A 80 -14.10 -4.45 -13.44
C TYR A 80 -12.62 -4.23 -13.14
N MET A 81 -11.99 -3.30 -13.83
CA MET A 81 -10.57 -2.94 -13.67
C MET A 81 -10.46 -1.44 -13.39
N VAL A 82 -9.60 -1.07 -12.47
CA VAL A 82 -9.30 0.34 -12.17
C VAL A 82 -7.82 0.57 -12.30
N SER A 83 -7.44 1.60 -13.04
CA SER A 83 -6.07 2.07 -13.19
C SER A 83 -5.98 3.58 -13.02
N ASN A 84 -4.79 4.09 -12.67
CA ASN A 84 -4.51 5.53 -12.64
C ASN A 84 -3.47 5.87 -13.69
N LYS A 85 -3.84 6.77 -14.61
CA LYS A 85 -2.93 7.44 -15.53
C LYS A 85 -2.41 8.70 -14.84
N TYR A 86 -1.15 8.68 -14.41
CA TYR A 86 -0.51 9.84 -13.78
C TYR A 86 -0.02 10.81 -14.84
N SER A 87 -0.44 12.07 -14.74
CA SER A 87 0.04 13.15 -15.57
C SER A 87 1.20 13.84 -14.88
N TYR A 88 2.41 13.62 -15.38
CA TYR A 88 3.60 14.33 -14.91
C TYR A 88 3.74 15.63 -15.71
N TYR A 89 3.11 16.70 -15.25
CA TYR A 89 3.31 18.02 -15.83
C TYR A 89 4.54 18.66 -15.19
N TYR A 90 5.61 18.85 -15.99
CA TYR A 90 6.77 19.65 -15.59
C TYR A 90 6.64 21.08 -16.11
N PRO A 91 6.12 22.04 -15.33
CA PRO A 91 5.92 23.41 -15.78
C PRO A 91 7.23 24.14 -16.13
N PHE A 92 8.37 23.55 -15.81
CA PHE A 92 9.68 24.17 -16.02
C PHE A 92 10.11 24.23 -17.49
N TYR A 93 9.61 23.36 -18.35
CA TYR A 93 9.97 23.33 -19.77
C TYR A 93 9.12 24.27 -20.62
N ASP A 94 7.86 24.44 -20.31
CA ASP A 94 6.95 25.34 -21.05
C ASP A 94 7.29 26.81 -20.89
N ALA A 95 7.74 27.24 -19.72
CA ALA A 95 8.13 28.64 -19.48
C ALA A 95 9.38 29.06 -20.28
N MET A 96 10.22 28.13 -20.74
CA MET A 96 11.36 28.41 -21.63
C MET A 96 11.00 28.31 -23.11
N ALA A 97 10.06 27.44 -23.48
CA ALA A 97 9.58 27.27 -24.85
C ALA A 97 8.70 28.46 -25.29
N SER A 98 7.86 28.98 -24.41
CA SER A 98 6.89 30.03 -24.69
C SER A 98 7.48 31.43 -24.99
N LYS A 99 8.78 31.61 -24.88
CA LYS A 99 9.42 32.92 -25.19
C LYS A 99 9.77 33.14 -26.65
N LYS A 100 9.53 32.21 -27.59
CA LYS A 100 9.90 32.31 -29.00
C LYS A 100 8.93 31.65 -30.01
N GLY A 101 7.76 31.17 -29.60
CA GLY A 101 6.79 30.53 -30.51
C GLY A 101 5.82 31.53 -31.14
N SER A 102 5.37 31.23 -32.36
CA SER A 102 4.24 31.93 -32.99
C SER A 102 2.92 31.36 -32.42
N VAL A 103 1.83 32.13 -32.48
CA VAL A 103 0.49 31.69 -32.08
C VAL A 103 0.08 30.36 -32.75
N GLN A 104 0.64 30.05 -33.90
CA GLN A 104 0.40 28.84 -34.67
C GLN A 104 1.13 27.63 -34.06
N ASP A 105 2.34 27.86 -33.48
CA ASP A 105 3.10 26.82 -32.78
C ASP A 105 2.45 26.47 -31.43
N ASP A 106 1.84 27.47 -30.76
CA ASP A 106 1.11 27.27 -29.52
C ASP A 106 -0.15 26.42 -29.70
N ALA A 107 -0.87 26.60 -30.81
CA ALA A 107 -2.05 25.81 -31.13
C ALA A 107 -1.71 24.35 -31.49
N ALA A 108 -0.63 24.12 -32.25
CA ALA A 108 -0.14 22.79 -32.58
C ALA A 108 0.36 22.05 -31.33
N ASN A 109 1.07 22.75 -30.45
CA ASN A 109 1.51 22.20 -29.16
C ASN A 109 0.34 21.84 -28.25
N ALA A 110 -0.68 22.71 -28.17
CA ALA A 110 -1.88 22.44 -27.38
C ALA A 110 -2.64 21.21 -27.88
N GLN A 111 -2.73 21.03 -29.21
CA GLN A 111 -3.38 19.86 -29.80
C GLN A 111 -2.58 18.57 -29.56
N THR A 112 -1.25 18.62 -29.62
CA THR A 112 -0.39 17.48 -29.28
C THR A 112 -0.53 17.11 -27.81
N LEU A 113 -0.52 18.07 -26.90
CA LEU A 113 -0.72 17.86 -25.47
C LEU A 113 -2.12 17.30 -25.18
N ALA A 114 -3.16 17.74 -25.87
CA ALA A 114 -4.51 17.20 -25.74
C ALA A 114 -4.55 15.72 -26.14
N THR A 115 -3.97 15.36 -27.29
CA THR A 115 -3.90 13.97 -27.77
C THR A 115 -3.08 13.08 -26.83
N GLU A 116 -2.00 13.58 -26.22
CA GLU A 116 -1.22 12.84 -25.22
C GLU A 116 -1.98 12.67 -23.91
N ALA A 117 -2.91 13.56 -23.59
CA ALA A 117 -3.76 13.46 -22.40
C ALA A 117 -4.86 12.40 -22.56
N GLU A 118 -5.34 12.12 -23.77
CA GLU A 118 -6.37 11.10 -24.05
C GLU A 118 -5.91 9.70 -23.61
N PRO A 119 -6.68 9.00 -22.76
CA PRO A 119 -6.29 7.66 -22.32
C PRO A 119 -6.51 6.61 -23.42
N PHE A 120 -5.62 5.61 -23.45
CA PHE A 120 -5.69 4.48 -24.37
C PHE A 120 -6.35 3.26 -23.73
N TYR A 121 -7.02 2.48 -24.55
CA TYR A 121 -7.59 1.19 -24.19
C TYR A 121 -7.61 0.25 -25.40
N GLY A 122 -7.70 -1.04 -25.17
CA GLY A 122 -7.76 -2.05 -26.22
C GLY A 122 -8.53 -3.29 -25.81
N ASP A 123 -9.10 -3.95 -26.78
CA ASP A 123 -9.89 -5.17 -26.63
C ASP A 123 -9.68 -6.06 -27.85
N SER A 124 -8.97 -7.16 -27.69
CA SER A 124 -8.65 -8.07 -28.80
C SER A 124 -9.87 -8.76 -29.41
N ALA A 125 -11.03 -8.75 -28.75
CA ALA A 125 -12.27 -9.25 -29.34
C ALA A 125 -12.88 -8.27 -30.36
N ALA A 126 -12.58 -6.98 -30.23
CA ALA A 126 -13.05 -5.95 -31.16
C ALA A 126 -12.04 -5.72 -32.31
N ASN A 127 -10.79 -5.48 -31.96
CA ASN A 127 -9.64 -5.34 -32.88
C ASN A 127 -8.32 -5.39 -32.09
N ASP A 128 -7.19 -5.51 -32.79
CA ASP A 128 -5.86 -5.53 -32.18
C ASP A 128 -5.24 -4.12 -31.99
N GLU A 129 -6.00 -3.05 -32.24
CA GLU A 129 -5.52 -1.69 -32.15
C GLU A 129 -5.90 -1.03 -30.81
N LEU A 130 -5.00 -0.20 -30.27
CA LEU A 130 -5.32 0.64 -29.14
C LEU A 130 -6.15 1.84 -29.60
N LEU A 131 -7.29 2.01 -28.96
CA LEU A 131 -8.21 3.12 -29.17
C LEU A 131 -7.88 4.24 -28.17
N GLN A 132 -8.26 5.48 -28.50
CA GLN A 132 -8.18 6.63 -27.59
C GLN A 132 -9.58 7.03 -27.14
N LEU A 133 -9.72 7.34 -25.85
CA LEU A 133 -10.93 7.95 -25.31
C LEU A 133 -10.80 9.47 -25.47
N PRO A 134 -11.68 10.12 -26.27
CA PRO A 134 -11.65 11.58 -26.44
C PRO A 134 -11.78 12.30 -25.09
N LEU A 135 -11.09 13.44 -24.92
CA LEU A 135 -11.22 14.25 -23.70
C LEU A 135 -12.64 14.74 -23.43
N SER A 136 -13.46 14.87 -24.49
CA SER A 136 -14.89 15.19 -24.34
C SER A 136 -15.68 14.13 -23.54
N ASP A 137 -15.19 12.92 -23.48
CA ASP A 137 -15.83 11.77 -22.81
C ASP A 137 -15.19 11.49 -21.43
N VAL A 138 -14.20 12.30 -21.05
CA VAL A 138 -13.61 12.25 -19.70
C VAL A 138 -14.50 13.06 -18.75
N HIS A 139 -14.97 12.39 -17.72
CA HIS A 139 -15.70 13.03 -16.63
C HIS A 139 -14.72 13.70 -15.66
N TYR A 140 -15.19 14.63 -14.85
CA TYR A 140 -14.40 15.21 -13.79
C TYR A 140 -15.18 15.24 -12.47
N PHE A 141 -14.47 14.97 -11.39
CA PHE A 141 -15.01 15.21 -10.06
C PHE A 141 -14.98 16.72 -9.78
N PRO A 142 -15.97 17.27 -9.07
CA PRO A 142 -15.87 18.64 -8.58
C PRO A 142 -14.56 18.77 -7.75
N GLU A 143 -13.76 19.78 -8.07
CA GLU A 143 -12.48 20.04 -7.41
C GLU A 143 -11.53 18.81 -7.43
N PRO A 144 -11.05 18.36 -8.61
CA PRO A 144 -10.16 17.22 -8.69
C PRO A 144 -8.88 17.44 -7.87
N ALA A 145 -8.41 16.39 -7.20
CA ALA A 145 -7.26 16.46 -6.30
C ALA A 145 -5.94 16.70 -7.08
N ASP A 146 -5.87 16.22 -8.30
CA ASP A 146 -4.70 16.32 -9.20
C ASP A 146 -5.14 16.26 -10.68
N SER A 147 -4.17 16.37 -11.59
CA SER A 147 -4.36 16.28 -13.05
C SER A 147 -4.30 14.84 -13.58
N SER A 148 -4.16 13.84 -12.73
CA SER A 148 -4.17 12.44 -13.12
C SER A 148 -5.58 11.98 -13.49
N MET A 149 -5.69 10.83 -14.14
CA MET A 149 -6.99 10.27 -14.50
C MET A 149 -7.15 8.89 -13.89
N MET A 150 -8.28 8.66 -13.23
CA MET A 150 -8.74 7.33 -12.89
C MET A 150 -9.50 6.74 -14.08
N ILE A 151 -9.13 5.55 -14.51
CA ILE A 151 -9.77 4.84 -15.62
C ILE A 151 -10.42 3.58 -15.06
N VAL A 152 -11.71 3.41 -15.36
CA VAL A 152 -12.48 2.23 -14.98
C VAL A 152 -12.90 1.50 -16.25
N GLY A 153 -12.31 0.33 -16.48
CA GLY A 153 -12.70 -0.59 -17.54
C GLY A 153 -13.65 -1.65 -17.01
N SER A 154 -14.69 -1.97 -17.76
CA SER A 154 -15.64 -3.00 -17.37
C SER A 154 -16.16 -3.79 -18.57
N VAL A 155 -16.39 -5.09 -18.39
CA VAL A 155 -16.85 -5.99 -19.44
C VAL A 155 -17.65 -7.15 -18.84
N ASP A 156 -18.65 -7.61 -19.58
CA ASP A 156 -19.35 -8.88 -19.29
C ASP A 156 -18.67 -10.01 -20.09
N LEU A 157 -17.95 -10.88 -19.38
CA LEU A 157 -17.22 -12.01 -19.99
C LEU A 157 -18.13 -13.16 -20.44
N SER A 158 -19.41 -13.16 -20.07
CA SER A 158 -20.39 -14.13 -20.56
C SER A 158 -20.81 -13.84 -22.01
N GLN A 159 -20.54 -12.64 -22.49
CA GLN A 159 -20.85 -12.18 -23.84
C GLN A 159 -19.55 -12.09 -24.65
N PRO A 160 -19.26 -13.06 -25.55
CA PRO A 160 -18.02 -13.06 -26.33
C PRO A 160 -17.79 -11.77 -27.13
N ASP A 161 -18.88 -11.19 -27.65
CA ASP A 161 -18.87 -9.96 -28.46
C ASP A 161 -19.17 -8.69 -27.61
N GLY A 162 -19.24 -8.83 -26.28
CA GLY A 162 -19.50 -7.69 -25.37
C GLY A 162 -18.31 -6.73 -25.40
N GLU A 163 -18.55 -5.46 -25.66
CA GLU A 163 -17.50 -4.43 -25.73
C GLU A 163 -16.93 -4.08 -24.37
N LEU A 164 -15.61 -3.82 -24.31
CA LEU A 164 -14.98 -3.19 -23.15
C LEU A 164 -15.51 -1.75 -22.99
N GLN A 165 -16.21 -1.51 -21.89
CA GLN A 165 -16.69 -0.17 -21.55
C GLN A 165 -15.61 0.56 -20.76
N ILE A 166 -15.24 1.78 -21.19
CA ILE A 166 -14.26 2.62 -20.51
C ILE A 166 -14.94 3.88 -20.00
N SER A 167 -14.67 4.20 -18.73
CA SER A 167 -15.03 5.47 -18.12
C SER A 167 -13.78 6.08 -17.51
N ALA A 168 -13.46 7.31 -17.86
CA ALA A 168 -12.33 8.04 -17.30
C ALA A 168 -12.80 9.24 -16.48
N TYR A 169 -12.13 9.49 -15.35
CA TYR A 169 -12.45 10.56 -14.41
C TYR A 169 -11.19 11.35 -14.10
N LEU A 170 -11.21 12.66 -14.26
CA LEU A 170 -10.12 13.55 -13.86
C LEU A 170 -10.04 13.59 -12.33
N GLY A 171 -8.87 13.30 -11.80
CA GLY A 171 -8.57 13.03 -10.39
C GLY A 171 -8.22 11.58 -10.17
N SER A 172 -7.15 11.32 -9.41
CA SER A 172 -6.73 9.95 -9.06
C SER A 172 -7.49 9.44 -7.85
N GLY A 173 -7.77 8.13 -7.82
CA GLY A 173 -8.31 7.44 -6.66
C GLY A 173 -7.39 6.29 -6.27
N ASN A 174 -6.82 6.32 -5.07
CA ASN A 174 -5.82 5.33 -4.66
C ASN A 174 -6.39 4.25 -3.74
N THR A 175 -7.46 4.54 -3.01
CA THR A 175 -8.09 3.57 -2.11
C THR A 175 -9.47 3.23 -2.61
N ILE A 176 -9.65 1.95 -2.95
CA ILE A 176 -10.85 1.45 -3.61
C ILE A 176 -11.44 0.30 -2.80
N TYR A 177 -12.73 0.38 -2.56
CA TYR A 177 -13.54 -0.71 -2.02
C TYR A 177 -14.63 -1.09 -3.01
N ALA A 178 -14.88 -2.38 -3.18
CA ALA A 178 -16.00 -2.87 -3.98
C ALA A 178 -16.79 -3.92 -3.21
N SER A 179 -18.10 -3.69 -3.10
CA SER A 179 -19.09 -4.67 -2.72
C SER A 179 -19.55 -5.47 -3.97
N GLN A 180 -20.58 -6.26 -3.83
CA GLN A 180 -21.21 -6.92 -4.98
C GLN A 180 -22.01 -5.97 -5.87
N LYS A 181 -22.40 -4.79 -5.36
CA LYS A 181 -23.30 -3.84 -6.04
C LYS A 181 -22.63 -2.50 -6.35
N HIS A 182 -21.66 -2.10 -5.56
CA HIS A 182 -21.07 -0.77 -5.66
C HIS A 182 -19.54 -0.80 -5.63
N LEU A 183 -18.97 0.17 -6.34
CA LEU A 183 -17.56 0.55 -6.25
C LEU A 183 -17.49 1.89 -5.53
N TYR A 184 -16.62 1.98 -4.53
CA TYR A 184 -16.31 3.22 -3.81
C TYR A 184 -14.87 3.60 -4.05
N VAL A 185 -14.66 4.84 -4.41
CA VAL A 185 -13.33 5.44 -4.58
C VAL A 185 -13.16 6.50 -3.51
N ALA A 186 -12.12 6.35 -2.71
CA ALA A 186 -11.78 7.30 -1.65
C ALA A 186 -10.60 8.17 -2.09
N ILE A 187 -10.76 9.47 -1.95
CA ILE A 187 -9.78 10.50 -2.28
C ILE A 187 -9.46 11.28 -1.01
N ALA A 188 -8.19 11.24 -0.59
CA ALA A 188 -7.73 12.06 0.54
C ALA A 188 -7.56 13.51 0.07
N LYS A 189 -8.12 14.44 0.84
CA LYS A 189 -8.01 15.88 0.60
C LYS A 189 -7.52 16.61 1.85
N TYR A 190 -6.84 17.72 1.65
CA TYR A 190 -6.27 18.54 2.71
C TYR A 190 -6.72 19.99 2.53
N GLU A 191 -7.25 20.56 3.58
CA GLU A 191 -7.64 21.96 3.61
C GLU A 191 -6.74 22.74 4.58
N ALA A 192 -6.13 23.80 4.09
CA ALA A 192 -5.34 24.71 4.91
C ALA A 192 -6.18 25.98 5.18
N LYS A 193 -6.60 26.18 6.44
CA LYS A 193 -7.29 27.39 6.91
C LYS A 193 -6.59 27.97 8.14
N ASN A 194 -6.26 29.26 8.11
CA ASN A 194 -5.76 30.01 9.28
C ASN A 194 -4.59 29.31 10.02
N ASN A 195 -3.60 28.82 9.28
CA ASN A 195 -2.45 28.08 9.82
C ASN A 195 -2.80 26.71 10.47
N SER A 196 -4.00 26.20 10.26
CA SER A 196 -4.43 24.86 10.66
C SER A 196 -4.65 24.01 9.39
N TYR A 197 -4.24 22.75 9.46
CA TYR A 197 -4.48 21.76 8.41
C TYR A 197 -5.57 20.81 8.91
N SER A 198 -6.60 20.61 8.11
CA SER A 198 -7.60 19.56 8.30
C SER A 198 -7.57 18.60 7.13
N ASP A 199 -7.55 17.32 7.45
CA ASP A 199 -7.68 16.23 6.51
C ASP A 199 -9.12 15.75 6.45
N TYR A 200 -9.57 15.39 5.27
CA TYR A 200 -10.87 14.76 5.04
C TYR A 200 -10.80 13.79 3.86
N THR A 201 -11.71 12.85 3.83
CA THR A 201 -11.83 11.89 2.74
C THR A 201 -13.13 12.12 2.00
N GLU A 202 -13.01 12.28 0.69
CA GLU A 202 -14.13 12.33 -0.24
C GLU A 202 -14.34 10.94 -0.85
N PHE A 203 -15.58 10.47 -0.84
CA PHE A 203 -15.98 9.18 -1.41
C PHE A 203 -16.84 9.40 -2.65
N HIS A 204 -16.51 8.70 -3.73
CA HIS A 204 -17.31 8.61 -4.93
C HIS A 204 -17.91 7.21 -5.02
N LYS A 205 -19.24 7.12 -5.16
CA LYS A 205 -20.00 5.87 -5.25
C LYS A 205 -20.42 5.60 -6.69
N PHE A 206 -20.17 4.39 -7.15
CA PHE A 206 -20.58 3.90 -8.45
C PHE A 206 -21.39 2.63 -8.29
N ARG A 207 -22.46 2.48 -9.06
CA ARG A 207 -23.21 1.21 -9.16
C ARG A 207 -22.55 0.32 -10.21
N LEU A 208 -22.38 -0.96 -9.85
CA LEU A 208 -21.91 -2.01 -10.73
C LEU A 208 -23.12 -2.78 -11.25
N ASP A 209 -23.30 -2.83 -12.57
CA ASP A 209 -24.47 -3.40 -13.20
C ASP A 209 -24.10 -4.13 -14.49
N GLN A 210 -23.94 -5.45 -14.45
CA GLN A 210 -23.70 -6.33 -15.59
C GLN A 210 -22.65 -5.80 -16.58
N GLY A 211 -21.45 -5.50 -16.09
CA GLY A 211 -20.37 -4.95 -16.91
C GLY A 211 -20.47 -3.45 -17.19
N ARG A 212 -21.36 -2.74 -16.50
CA ARG A 212 -21.44 -1.28 -16.56
C ARG A 212 -21.10 -0.64 -15.22
N VAL A 213 -20.51 0.54 -15.26
CA VAL A 213 -20.19 1.34 -14.08
C VAL A 213 -20.91 2.67 -14.19
N VAL A 214 -21.78 2.98 -13.21
CA VAL A 214 -22.62 4.18 -13.22
C VAL A 214 -22.36 5.00 -11.97
N TYR A 215 -21.92 6.23 -12.13
CA TYR A 215 -21.73 7.18 -11.03
C TYR A 215 -23.05 7.46 -10.31
N ILE A 216 -23.05 7.38 -8.98
CA ILE A 216 -24.24 7.59 -8.13
C ILE A 216 -24.16 8.92 -7.39
N GLY A 217 -23.00 9.26 -6.83
CA GLY A 217 -22.83 10.47 -6.03
C GLY A 217 -21.57 10.45 -5.20
N GLN A 218 -21.43 11.46 -4.36
CA GLN A 218 -20.29 11.68 -3.50
C GLN A 218 -20.71 12.06 -2.08
N GLY A 219 -19.79 11.83 -1.12
CA GLY A 219 -19.91 12.24 0.27
C GLY A 219 -18.55 12.50 0.88
N THR A 220 -18.50 13.24 1.97
CA THR A 220 -17.24 13.64 2.62
C THR A 220 -17.32 13.44 4.12
N VAL A 221 -16.25 12.94 4.72
CA VAL A 221 -16.10 12.84 6.18
C VAL A 221 -14.71 13.29 6.62
N PRO A 222 -14.56 13.81 7.85
CA PRO A 222 -13.26 14.19 8.39
C PRO A 222 -12.33 12.99 8.60
N GLY A 223 -11.04 13.18 8.30
CA GLY A 223 -9.97 12.22 8.53
C GLY A 223 -9.52 11.47 7.29
N SER A 224 -8.47 10.68 7.45
CA SER A 224 -7.83 9.89 6.41
C SER A 224 -8.02 8.40 6.62
N LEU A 225 -8.28 7.65 5.54
CA LEU A 225 -8.36 6.19 5.55
C LEU A 225 -6.98 5.56 5.65
N LEU A 226 -6.89 4.43 6.35
CA LEU A 226 -5.70 3.59 6.29
C LEU A 226 -5.60 2.84 4.96
N ASN A 227 -6.64 2.10 4.59
CA ASN A 227 -6.70 1.27 3.38
C ASN A 227 -8.15 0.82 3.08
N GLN A 228 -8.30 -0.09 2.12
CA GLN A 228 -9.61 -0.61 1.69
C GLN A 228 -10.42 -1.31 2.79
N PHE A 229 -9.79 -1.86 3.83
CA PHE A 229 -10.48 -2.53 4.95
C PHE A 229 -11.09 -1.55 5.94
N SER A 230 -10.74 -0.27 5.82
CA SER A 230 -11.39 0.82 6.54
C SER A 230 -12.74 1.21 5.94
N MET A 231 -13.19 0.51 4.90
CA MET A 231 -14.46 0.72 4.20
C MET A 231 -15.26 -0.58 4.14
N ASP A 232 -16.58 -0.47 4.23
CA ASP A 232 -17.50 -1.59 4.10
C ASP A 232 -18.90 -1.12 3.68
N GLU A 233 -19.64 -1.97 2.98
CA GLU A 233 -21.06 -1.78 2.68
C GLU A 233 -21.88 -2.90 3.30
N HIS A 234 -22.82 -2.55 4.16
CA HIS A 234 -23.67 -3.49 4.85
C HIS A 234 -25.09 -2.93 5.00
N GLU A 235 -26.11 -3.71 4.61
CA GLU A 235 -27.54 -3.38 4.72
C GLU A 235 -27.92 -2.00 4.17
N GLY A 236 -27.29 -1.59 3.05
CA GLY A 236 -27.57 -0.31 2.39
C GLY A 236 -26.78 0.88 2.95
N TYR A 237 -26.05 0.70 4.04
CA TYR A 237 -25.17 1.72 4.61
C TYR A 237 -23.72 1.51 4.16
N PHE A 238 -23.02 2.62 3.96
CA PHE A 238 -21.57 2.65 3.74
C PHE A 238 -20.87 3.04 5.04
N ARG A 239 -19.97 2.19 5.54
CA ARG A 239 -19.32 2.31 6.84
C ARG A 239 -17.84 2.55 6.66
N VAL A 240 -17.28 3.54 7.36
CA VAL A 240 -15.88 3.92 7.21
C VAL A 240 -15.23 4.21 8.55
N ALA A 241 -13.96 3.82 8.71
CA ALA A 241 -13.14 4.11 9.87
C ALA A 241 -11.90 4.93 9.46
N LEU A 242 -11.69 6.08 10.11
CA LEU A 242 -10.67 7.05 9.73
C LEU A 242 -9.92 7.58 10.95
N THR A 243 -8.68 8.02 10.73
CA THR A 243 -7.93 8.81 11.72
C THR A 243 -7.94 10.27 11.27
N SER A 244 -8.29 11.18 12.18
CA SER A 244 -8.21 12.63 11.97
C SER A 244 -7.21 13.25 12.93
N GLY A 245 -6.63 14.41 12.58
CA GLY A 245 -5.66 15.15 13.39
C GLY A 245 -4.23 14.63 13.28
N ASN A 246 -3.35 15.15 14.13
CA ASN A 246 -1.91 14.90 14.06
C ASN A 246 -1.41 14.13 15.30
N MET A 247 -0.71 13.01 15.09
CA MET A 247 -0.13 12.19 16.18
C MET A 247 0.89 12.92 17.06
N TRP A 248 1.49 13.98 16.54
CA TRP A 248 2.50 14.77 17.26
C TRP A 248 1.94 16.02 17.93
N ALA A 249 0.65 16.30 17.72
CA ALA A 249 -0.04 17.40 18.37
C ALA A 249 -0.78 16.92 19.62
N SER A 250 -1.08 17.84 20.52
CA SER A 250 -1.87 17.60 21.72
C SER A 250 -3.18 18.39 21.70
N GLY A 251 -4.13 18.03 22.55
CA GLY A 251 -5.42 18.71 22.67
C GLY A 251 -6.31 18.47 21.45
N GLU A 252 -6.98 19.50 20.97
CA GLU A 252 -7.96 19.40 19.87
C GLU A 252 -7.35 19.01 18.52
N GLN A 253 -6.08 19.34 18.31
CA GLN A 253 -5.34 19.00 17.09
C GLN A 253 -4.71 17.60 17.12
N GLY A 254 -4.73 16.94 18.29
CA GLY A 254 -4.23 15.57 18.46
C GLY A 254 -5.03 14.58 17.62
N SER A 255 -4.38 13.46 17.25
CA SER A 255 -5.04 12.40 16.48
C SER A 255 -6.22 11.80 17.25
N LYS A 256 -7.25 11.42 16.51
CA LYS A 256 -8.46 10.75 16.99
C LYS A 256 -8.93 9.79 15.91
N ASN A 257 -9.54 8.69 16.34
CA ASN A 257 -10.07 7.69 15.41
C ASN A 257 -11.59 7.74 15.46
N ASN A 258 -12.20 7.61 14.30
CA ASN A 258 -13.62 7.85 14.11
C ASN A 258 -14.22 6.77 13.22
N VAL A 259 -15.49 6.43 13.47
CA VAL A 259 -16.30 5.57 12.61
C VAL A 259 -17.51 6.37 12.17
N TYR A 260 -17.73 6.41 10.85
CA TYR A 260 -18.91 7.03 10.26
C TYR A 260 -19.75 5.99 9.53
N VAL A 261 -21.05 6.12 9.64
CA VAL A 261 -22.06 5.35 8.89
C VAL A 261 -22.79 6.32 7.98
N LEU A 262 -22.72 6.07 6.68
CA LEU A 262 -23.32 6.91 5.66
C LEU A 262 -24.49 6.18 5.01
N ASP A 263 -25.55 6.92 4.67
CA ASP A 263 -26.72 6.43 3.97
C ASP A 263 -26.45 6.16 2.47
N GLU A 264 -27.50 5.77 1.73
CA GLU A 264 -27.40 5.51 0.29
C GLU A 264 -26.91 6.72 -0.53
N LYS A 265 -27.14 7.94 -0.04
CA LYS A 265 -26.73 9.20 -0.66
C LYS A 265 -25.38 9.68 -0.17
N LEU A 266 -24.67 8.88 0.62
CA LEU A 266 -23.41 9.21 1.28
C LEU A 266 -23.51 10.40 2.27
N SER A 267 -24.69 10.64 2.83
CA SER A 267 -24.87 11.55 3.95
C SER A 267 -24.62 10.81 5.27
N VAL A 268 -23.99 11.48 6.24
CA VAL A 268 -23.71 10.87 7.55
C VAL A 268 -25.02 10.58 8.29
N ALA A 269 -25.32 9.30 8.49
CA ALA A 269 -26.48 8.80 9.25
C ALA A 269 -26.14 8.62 10.73
N GLY A 270 -24.92 8.13 11.03
CA GLY A 270 -24.45 7.93 12.39
C GLY A 270 -22.93 8.06 12.47
N LYS A 271 -22.42 8.31 13.69
CA LYS A 271 -21.00 8.48 13.92
C LYS A 271 -20.58 8.13 15.34
N LEU A 272 -19.34 7.66 15.47
CA LEU A 272 -18.64 7.45 16.72
C LEU A 272 -17.27 8.12 16.58
N GLU A 273 -17.01 9.17 17.35
CA GLU A 273 -15.84 10.03 17.19
C GLU A 273 -14.99 10.04 18.47
N GLY A 274 -13.69 10.37 18.30
CA GLY A 274 -12.79 10.63 19.42
C GLY A 274 -12.22 9.38 20.09
N LEU A 275 -12.19 8.24 19.41
CA LEU A 275 -11.61 7.02 19.96
C LEU A 275 -10.08 7.12 20.05
N ALA A 276 -9.50 6.57 21.13
CA ALA A 276 -8.07 6.46 21.36
C ALA A 276 -7.29 7.75 21.00
N PRO A 277 -7.48 8.86 21.74
CA PRO A 277 -6.79 10.11 21.46
C PRO A 277 -5.26 9.94 21.51
N GLY A 278 -4.55 10.50 20.52
CA GLY A 278 -3.09 10.39 20.41
C GLY A 278 -2.62 9.11 19.70
N GLU A 279 -3.53 8.26 19.27
CA GLU A 279 -3.26 7.05 18.48
C GLU A 279 -3.77 7.19 17.04
N ARG A 280 -3.37 6.28 16.17
CA ARG A 280 -3.92 6.14 14.83
C ARG A 280 -4.35 4.71 14.57
N ILE A 281 -5.23 4.52 13.59
CA ILE A 281 -5.65 3.19 13.12
C ILE A 281 -4.48 2.48 12.45
N TYR A 282 -4.25 1.23 12.83
CA TYR A 282 -3.30 0.30 12.22
C TYR A 282 -3.99 -0.82 11.43
N SER A 283 -5.16 -1.25 11.88
CA SER A 283 -6.03 -2.11 11.09
C SER A 283 -7.50 -1.97 11.46
N VAL A 284 -8.36 -2.25 10.49
CA VAL A 284 -9.81 -2.33 10.66
C VAL A 284 -10.33 -3.58 9.96
N ARG A 285 -11.36 -4.19 10.55
CA ARG A 285 -12.13 -5.24 9.91
C ARG A 285 -13.61 -5.12 10.25
N PHE A 286 -14.43 -4.90 9.25
CA PHE A 286 -15.88 -4.97 9.38
C PHE A 286 -16.34 -6.42 9.20
N MET A 287 -17.25 -6.89 10.07
CA MET A 287 -17.80 -8.24 10.07
C MET A 287 -19.28 -8.18 10.53
N GLY A 288 -20.22 -8.29 9.59
CA GLY A 288 -21.65 -8.15 9.91
C GLY A 288 -21.95 -6.84 10.64
N ASP A 289 -22.59 -6.90 11.78
CA ASP A 289 -22.97 -5.75 12.60
C ASP A 289 -21.84 -5.17 13.46
N ARG A 290 -20.59 -5.55 13.19
CA ARG A 290 -19.44 -5.14 14.02
C ARG A 290 -18.29 -4.61 13.19
N ALA A 291 -17.48 -3.75 13.82
CA ALA A 291 -16.15 -3.43 13.34
C ALA A 291 -15.11 -3.71 14.45
N TYR A 292 -13.99 -4.24 14.04
CA TYR A 292 -12.82 -4.48 14.87
C TYR A 292 -11.74 -3.52 14.43
N MET A 293 -11.26 -2.69 15.36
CA MET A 293 -10.31 -1.62 15.05
C MET A 293 -9.14 -1.69 16.01
N VAL A 294 -7.95 -1.79 15.43
CA VAL A 294 -6.69 -1.71 16.15
C VAL A 294 -6.13 -0.31 15.99
N THR A 295 -5.87 0.36 17.11
CA THR A 295 -5.15 1.63 17.16
C THR A 295 -3.82 1.43 17.88
N PHE A 296 -2.83 2.26 17.64
CA PHE A 296 -1.52 2.11 18.26
C PHE A 296 -0.78 3.44 18.41
N ARG A 297 -0.11 3.57 19.55
CA ARG A 297 0.99 4.49 19.81
C ARG A 297 2.13 3.77 20.54
N ASN A 298 1.85 3.18 21.69
CA ASN A 298 2.80 2.39 22.49
C ASN A 298 2.23 1.02 22.86
N VAL A 299 0.94 0.93 23.16
CA VAL A 299 0.20 -0.31 23.48
C VAL A 299 -1.04 -0.35 22.60
N ASP A 300 -1.40 -1.53 22.13
CA ASP A 300 -2.45 -1.77 21.16
C ASP A 300 -3.80 -2.06 21.81
N PRO A 301 -4.79 -1.16 21.78
CA PRO A 301 -6.17 -1.56 22.02
C PRO A 301 -6.83 -2.09 20.74
N LEU A 302 -7.33 -3.33 20.79
CA LEU A 302 -8.34 -3.84 19.87
C LEU A 302 -9.72 -3.39 20.36
N PHE A 303 -10.38 -2.50 19.63
CA PHE A 303 -11.76 -2.08 19.89
C PHE A 303 -12.75 -2.97 19.16
N VAL A 304 -13.87 -3.30 19.82
CA VAL A 304 -15.05 -3.88 19.20
C VAL A 304 -16.12 -2.80 19.14
N VAL A 305 -16.54 -2.44 17.95
CA VAL A 305 -17.56 -1.41 17.68
C VAL A 305 -18.84 -2.06 17.22
N ASP A 306 -19.96 -1.72 17.86
CA ASP A 306 -21.32 -2.08 17.46
C ASP A 306 -21.81 -1.17 16.34
N LEU A 307 -22.29 -1.77 15.28
CA LEU A 307 -22.86 -1.11 14.10
C LEU A 307 -24.27 -1.64 13.78
N SER A 308 -24.86 -2.46 14.70
CA SER A 308 -26.21 -3.00 14.55
C SER A 308 -27.29 -1.91 14.51
N GLN A 309 -26.98 -0.75 15.10
CA GLN A 309 -27.79 0.45 15.00
C GLN A 309 -27.03 1.52 14.20
N PRO A 310 -27.22 1.61 12.89
CA PRO A 310 -26.45 2.49 12.03
C PRO A 310 -26.37 3.95 12.46
N MET A 311 -27.42 4.45 13.11
CA MET A 311 -27.47 5.84 13.60
C MET A 311 -26.76 6.07 14.93
N ASN A 312 -26.45 5.00 15.69
CA ASN A 312 -25.87 5.07 17.03
C ASN A 312 -24.72 4.05 17.20
N PRO A 313 -23.64 4.14 16.43
CA PRO A 313 -22.48 3.27 16.62
C PRO A 313 -21.87 3.46 18.03
N ALA A 314 -21.47 2.35 18.67
CA ALA A 314 -20.96 2.37 20.04
C ALA A 314 -19.80 1.39 20.26
N VAL A 315 -18.92 1.67 21.22
CA VAL A 315 -17.88 0.72 21.65
C VAL A 315 -18.52 -0.32 22.55
N LEU A 316 -18.38 -1.62 22.21
CA LEU A 316 -18.83 -2.75 23.03
C LEU A 316 -17.74 -3.22 24.01
N GLY A 317 -16.49 -3.17 23.61
CA GLY A 317 -15.38 -3.61 24.42
C GLY A 317 -14.03 -3.23 23.83
N GLN A 318 -12.98 -3.43 24.62
CA GLN A 318 -11.59 -3.24 24.18
C GLN A 318 -10.67 -4.27 24.84
N LEU A 319 -9.64 -4.69 24.11
CA LEU A 319 -8.57 -5.54 24.61
C LEU A 319 -7.24 -4.84 24.38
N LYS A 320 -6.44 -4.64 25.45
CA LYS A 320 -5.08 -4.09 25.36
C LYS A 320 -4.07 -5.22 25.40
N ILE A 321 -3.21 -5.27 24.39
CA ILE A 321 -2.18 -6.31 24.24
C ILE A 321 -0.85 -5.67 23.78
N PRO A 322 0.32 -6.21 24.16
CA PRO A 322 1.60 -5.77 23.61
C PRO A 322 1.71 -6.02 22.11
N GLY A 323 2.32 -5.07 21.40
CA GLY A 323 2.45 -5.12 19.95
C GLY A 323 1.19 -4.62 19.24
N TYR A 324 1.12 -4.77 17.92
CA TYR A 324 -0.02 -4.33 17.13
C TYR A 324 -0.28 -5.25 15.93
N SER A 325 -1.47 -5.12 15.33
CA SER A 325 -1.86 -5.84 14.13
C SER A 325 -2.03 -4.87 12.96
N ASP A 326 -1.25 -5.08 11.89
CA ASP A 326 -1.37 -4.36 10.62
C ASP A 326 -2.53 -4.90 9.76
N TYR A 327 -2.89 -6.17 9.96
CA TYR A 327 -3.95 -6.82 9.22
C TYR A 327 -4.78 -7.73 10.13
N LEU A 328 -6.11 -7.65 10.01
CA LEU A 328 -7.07 -8.50 10.68
C LEU A 328 -7.77 -9.41 9.67
N HIS A 329 -7.70 -10.73 9.88
CA HIS A 329 -8.33 -11.73 9.06
C HIS A 329 -9.44 -12.47 9.82
N PRO A 330 -10.68 -12.52 9.33
CA PRO A 330 -11.73 -13.31 9.96
C PRO A 330 -11.40 -14.81 9.91
N TYR A 331 -11.38 -15.48 11.06
CA TYR A 331 -11.34 -16.93 11.12
C TYR A 331 -12.76 -17.50 11.06
N ASP A 332 -13.67 -16.93 11.82
CA ASP A 332 -15.13 -17.12 11.79
C ASP A 332 -15.83 -15.92 12.44
N GLU A 333 -17.13 -16.03 12.70
CA GLU A 333 -17.97 -14.95 13.30
C GLU A 333 -17.47 -14.48 14.68
N ASN A 334 -16.77 -15.34 15.43
CA ASN A 334 -16.34 -15.10 16.81
C ASN A 334 -14.81 -15.08 16.98
N HIS A 335 -14.04 -15.32 15.92
CA HIS A 335 -12.59 -15.37 16.01
C HIS A 335 -11.92 -14.58 14.88
N ILE A 336 -10.87 -13.86 15.25
CA ILE A 336 -10.09 -13.01 14.32
C ILE A 336 -8.61 -13.34 14.48
N ILE A 337 -7.89 -13.40 13.37
CA ILE A 337 -6.43 -13.53 13.34
C ILE A 337 -5.83 -12.15 13.08
N GLY A 338 -4.97 -11.67 13.98
CA GLY A 338 -4.17 -10.48 13.81
C GLY A 338 -2.76 -10.81 13.33
N PHE A 339 -2.28 -10.08 12.34
CA PHE A 339 -0.92 -10.13 11.82
C PHE A 339 -0.27 -8.77 11.98
N GLY A 340 0.91 -8.71 12.61
CA GLY A 340 1.57 -7.44 12.88
C GLY A 340 2.96 -7.62 13.45
N LYS A 341 3.30 -6.79 14.43
CA LYS A 341 4.61 -6.79 15.09
C LYS A 341 4.47 -6.93 16.60
N GLU A 342 5.38 -7.67 17.19
CA GLU A 342 5.63 -7.60 18.63
C GLU A 342 6.36 -6.28 18.93
N THR A 343 6.17 -5.73 20.12
CA THR A 343 6.85 -4.50 20.55
C THR A 343 7.44 -4.66 21.94
N VAL A 344 8.53 -3.96 22.19
CA VAL A 344 9.12 -3.78 23.52
C VAL A 344 9.18 -2.28 23.82
N GLU A 345 8.79 -1.90 25.02
CA GLU A 345 8.89 -0.54 25.49
C GLU A 345 10.25 -0.32 26.16
N VAL A 346 10.93 0.74 25.76
CA VAL A 346 12.20 1.16 26.35
C VAL A 346 12.04 2.59 26.88
N PRO A 347 12.50 2.88 28.11
CA PRO A 347 12.47 4.24 28.65
C PRO A 347 13.20 5.23 27.75
N SER A 348 12.55 6.32 27.40
CA SER A 348 13.13 7.34 26.52
C SER A 348 14.06 8.26 27.30
N LYS A 349 15.37 8.26 26.98
CA LYS A 349 16.33 9.19 27.58
C LYS A 349 16.13 10.59 26.98
N GLY A 350 15.55 11.51 27.74
CA GLY A 350 15.40 12.93 27.37
C GLY A 350 13.96 13.41 27.16
N MET A 351 12.98 12.56 27.28
CA MET A 351 11.58 12.87 27.51
C MET A 351 11.27 12.65 29.00
N GLY A 352 10.08 12.92 29.47
CA GLY A 352 9.77 12.82 30.90
C GLY A 352 10.09 11.45 31.54
N PRO A 353 10.13 11.35 32.87
CA PRO A 353 10.53 10.13 33.56
C PRO A 353 9.60 8.93 33.33
N ASP A 354 8.39 9.14 32.80
CA ASP A 354 7.38 8.11 32.51
C ASP A 354 7.15 7.90 31.00
N GLU A 355 7.98 8.51 30.13
CA GLU A 355 7.82 8.36 28.69
C GLU A 355 8.64 7.18 28.14
N THR A 356 7.92 6.19 27.60
CA THR A 356 8.48 5.04 26.90
C THR A 356 8.36 5.19 25.39
N MET A 357 9.29 4.58 24.67
CA MET A 357 9.23 4.43 23.22
C MET A 357 9.09 2.94 22.87
N ALA A 358 8.09 2.61 22.05
CA ALA A 358 7.88 1.25 21.58
C ALA A 358 8.79 0.95 20.39
N PHE A 359 9.53 -0.16 20.47
CA PHE A 359 10.37 -0.67 19.39
C PHE A 359 9.80 -1.97 18.84
N TYR A 360 9.64 -2.02 17.51
CA TYR A 360 9.19 -3.20 16.80
C TYR A 360 10.21 -4.33 16.91
N GLN A 361 9.70 -5.52 17.16
CA GLN A 361 10.46 -6.78 17.24
C GLN A 361 10.09 -7.69 16.06
N GLY A 362 10.01 -8.99 16.31
CA GLY A 362 9.59 -9.99 15.35
C GLY A 362 8.15 -9.80 14.82
N MET A 363 7.81 -10.57 13.82
CA MET A 363 6.44 -10.63 13.31
C MET A 363 5.55 -11.37 14.32
N LYS A 364 4.43 -10.77 14.69
CA LYS A 364 3.42 -11.36 15.59
C LYS A 364 2.23 -11.89 14.79
N ILE A 365 1.78 -13.09 15.13
CA ILE A 365 0.45 -13.60 14.79
C ILE A 365 -0.30 -13.90 16.09
N ALA A 366 -1.59 -13.51 16.13
CA ALA A 366 -2.43 -13.73 17.31
C ALA A 366 -3.85 -14.13 16.90
N MET A 367 -4.48 -15.01 17.68
CA MET A 367 -5.89 -15.38 17.53
C MET A 367 -6.68 -14.74 18.66
N PHE A 368 -7.72 -14.01 18.30
CA PHE A 368 -8.62 -13.34 19.25
C PHE A 368 -9.98 -14.03 19.27
N ASP A 369 -10.48 -14.32 20.47
CA ASP A 369 -11.88 -14.66 20.72
C ASP A 369 -12.65 -13.38 21.01
N VAL A 370 -13.65 -13.11 20.19
CA VAL A 370 -14.55 -11.96 20.27
C VAL A 370 -16.01 -12.39 20.44
N SER A 371 -16.23 -13.62 20.94
CA SER A 371 -17.57 -14.15 21.26
C SER A 371 -18.23 -13.34 22.37
N ASP A 372 -17.47 -13.02 23.44
CA ASP A 372 -17.86 -12.02 24.43
C ASP A 372 -17.24 -10.66 24.02
N VAL A 373 -18.01 -9.84 23.34
CA VAL A 373 -17.58 -8.53 22.83
C VAL A 373 -17.18 -7.55 23.92
N SER A 374 -17.67 -7.72 25.15
CA SER A 374 -17.31 -6.87 26.30
C SER A 374 -15.96 -7.26 26.90
N GLN A 375 -15.49 -8.48 26.66
CA GLN A 375 -14.24 -9.04 27.17
C GLN A 375 -13.51 -9.86 26.08
N PRO A 376 -13.04 -9.24 24.99
CA PRO A 376 -12.23 -9.93 23.97
C PRO A 376 -10.98 -10.53 24.60
N LYS A 377 -10.51 -11.69 24.09
CA LYS A 377 -9.35 -12.42 24.63
C LYS A 377 -8.40 -12.82 23.53
N GLU A 378 -7.08 -12.74 23.82
CA GLU A 378 -6.05 -13.40 23.00
C GLU A 378 -6.01 -14.89 23.39
N LEU A 379 -6.37 -15.79 22.47
CA LEU A 379 -6.34 -17.23 22.68
C LEU A 379 -4.95 -17.81 22.43
N PHE A 380 -4.32 -17.40 21.35
CA PHE A 380 -3.01 -17.89 20.92
C PHE A 380 -2.18 -16.75 20.38
N LYS A 381 -0.88 -16.82 20.60
CA LYS A 381 0.11 -15.88 20.06
C LYS A 381 1.38 -16.64 19.67
N GLU A 382 1.98 -16.23 18.54
CA GLU A 382 3.32 -16.63 18.12
C GLU A 382 4.09 -15.39 17.64
N VAL A 383 5.38 -15.36 17.95
CA VAL A 383 6.30 -14.33 17.48
C VAL A 383 7.39 -15.00 16.64
N ILE A 384 7.52 -14.58 15.40
CA ILE A 384 8.45 -15.11 14.42
C ILE A 384 9.65 -14.18 14.32
N GLY A 385 10.84 -14.73 14.62
CA GLY A 385 12.11 -14.01 14.51
C GLY A 385 12.26 -12.82 15.43
N ASP A 386 13.25 -11.98 15.12
CA ASP A 386 13.61 -10.79 15.88
C ASP A 386 13.35 -9.51 15.09
N ARG A 387 13.83 -8.38 15.60
CA ARG A 387 13.74 -7.08 14.94
C ARG A 387 14.36 -7.10 13.55
N GLY A 388 13.61 -6.72 12.55
CA GLY A 388 13.91 -6.85 11.12
C GLY A 388 12.98 -7.83 10.42
N THR A 389 12.54 -8.92 11.11
CA THR A 389 11.61 -9.89 10.53
C THR A 389 10.34 -9.22 10.05
N GLY A 390 9.92 -9.55 8.82
CA GLY A 390 8.75 -8.98 8.19
C GLY A 390 8.02 -9.94 7.26
N SER A 391 6.92 -9.47 6.71
CA SER A 391 6.13 -10.19 5.72
C SER A 391 5.42 -9.21 4.79
N GLU A 392 5.32 -9.56 3.52
CA GLU A 392 4.48 -8.82 2.57
C GLU A 392 3.01 -8.77 3.04
N LEU A 393 2.56 -9.77 3.79
CA LEU A 393 1.21 -9.81 4.35
C LEU A 393 0.84 -8.57 5.18
N LEU A 394 1.80 -7.95 5.87
CA LEU A 394 1.53 -6.80 6.75
C LEU A 394 1.03 -5.56 5.98
N TYR A 395 1.35 -5.45 4.69
CA TYR A 395 0.88 -4.36 3.82
C TYR A 395 0.13 -4.83 2.56
N ASN A 396 0.12 -6.14 2.30
CA ASN A 396 -0.56 -6.74 1.14
C ASN A 396 -1.24 -8.05 1.53
N HIS A 397 -2.52 -7.97 1.88
CA HIS A 397 -3.32 -9.12 2.31
C HIS A 397 -3.39 -10.26 1.28
N LYS A 398 -3.13 -9.98 -0.01
CA LYS A 398 -3.08 -11.01 -1.08
C LYS A 398 -1.90 -11.99 -0.89
N ALA A 399 -0.97 -11.68 0.00
CA ALA A 399 0.11 -12.60 0.38
C ALA A 399 -0.34 -13.70 1.35
N LEU A 400 -1.52 -13.60 1.96
CA LEU A 400 -2.09 -14.61 2.84
C LEU A 400 -2.81 -15.69 2.02
N LEU A 401 -2.42 -16.93 2.21
CA LEU A 401 -3.23 -18.11 1.90
C LEU A 401 -3.93 -18.56 3.18
N PHE A 402 -5.26 -18.60 3.17
CA PHE A 402 -6.06 -19.09 4.29
C PHE A 402 -7.18 -20.02 3.81
N SER A 403 -7.33 -21.16 4.47
CA SER A 403 -8.42 -22.11 4.24
C SER A 403 -8.83 -22.76 5.56
N LYS A 404 -9.95 -22.27 6.14
CA LYS A 404 -10.51 -22.84 7.38
C LYS A 404 -10.83 -24.33 7.21
N THR A 405 -11.41 -24.74 6.07
CA THR A 405 -11.79 -26.13 5.81
C THR A 405 -10.62 -27.09 5.73
N LYS A 406 -9.43 -26.62 5.35
CA LYS A 406 -8.20 -27.41 5.33
C LYS A 406 -7.36 -27.23 6.61
N GLY A 407 -7.77 -26.37 7.53
CA GLY A 407 -6.96 -25.96 8.68
C GLY A 407 -5.58 -25.49 8.20
N LEU A 408 -5.54 -24.67 7.16
CA LEU A 408 -4.32 -24.25 6.46
C LEU A 408 -4.20 -22.73 6.43
N MET A 409 -3.04 -22.25 6.84
CA MET A 409 -2.63 -20.86 6.72
C MET A 409 -1.19 -20.82 6.21
N ALA A 410 -0.90 -19.95 5.23
CA ALA A 410 0.46 -19.73 4.78
C ALA A 410 0.67 -18.29 4.31
N PHE A 411 1.87 -17.77 4.55
CA PHE A 411 2.26 -16.41 4.14
C PHE A 411 3.79 -16.32 4.00
N PRO A 412 4.32 -15.40 3.17
CA PRO A 412 5.75 -15.20 3.04
C PRO A 412 6.32 -14.53 4.28
N VAL A 413 7.52 -14.93 4.69
CA VAL A 413 8.28 -14.32 5.79
C VAL A 413 9.69 -14.04 5.33
N GLU A 414 10.19 -12.89 5.67
CA GLU A 414 11.60 -12.51 5.64
C GLU A 414 12.10 -12.50 7.08
N LEU A 415 12.89 -13.54 7.43
CA LEU A 415 13.30 -13.80 8.79
C LEU A 415 14.64 -13.16 9.11
N TYR A 416 14.67 -12.43 10.20
CA TYR A 416 15.89 -11.88 10.80
C TYR A 416 16.04 -12.39 12.23
N GLU A 417 17.25 -12.79 12.60
CA GLU A 417 17.56 -13.29 13.95
C GLU A 417 18.82 -12.64 14.51
N ILE A 418 18.79 -12.37 15.82
CA ILE A 418 19.93 -11.82 16.55
C ILE A 418 20.84 -12.98 16.96
N LYS A 419 22.08 -13.01 16.45
CA LYS A 419 23.02 -14.11 16.71
C LYS A 419 23.46 -14.26 18.17
N ASN A 420 23.59 -13.13 18.90
CA ASN A 420 24.10 -13.14 20.27
C ASN A 420 23.09 -12.48 21.22
N LYS A 421 21.91 -13.06 21.37
CA LYS A 421 20.87 -12.55 22.27
C LYS A 421 21.34 -12.42 23.73
N GLU A 422 22.24 -13.31 24.16
CA GLU A 422 22.78 -13.33 25.52
C GLU A 422 23.68 -12.10 25.84
N ALA A 423 24.21 -11.44 24.80
CA ALA A 423 25.02 -10.24 24.96
C ALA A 423 24.21 -8.96 25.17
N LEU A 424 22.89 -9.00 24.92
CA LEU A 424 22.01 -7.85 25.10
C LEU A 424 21.76 -7.60 26.58
N GLN A 425 21.98 -6.34 27.01
CA GLN A 425 21.71 -5.93 28.39
C GLN A 425 20.27 -5.40 28.51
N PRO A 426 19.62 -5.61 29.66
CA PRO A 426 18.32 -4.99 29.92
C PRO A 426 18.43 -3.46 29.84
N GLY A 427 17.60 -2.83 29.00
CA GLY A 427 17.59 -1.39 28.77
C GLY A 427 18.43 -0.91 27.58
N ASP A 428 19.13 -1.80 26.88
CA ASP A 428 19.74 -1.49 25.60
C ASP A 428 18.68 -1.25 24.52
N PHE A 429 19.00 -0.42 23.52
CA PHE A 429 18.15 -0.32 22.33
C PHE A 429 18.09 -1.67 21.62
N PRO A 430 16.89 -2.15 21.24
CA PRO A 430 16.74 -3.43 20.58
C PRO A 430 17.57 -3.47 19.28
N ALA A 431 18.50 -4.43 19.22
CA ALA A 431 19.34 -4.67 18.05
C ALA A 431 18.51 -5.19 16.87
N TYR A 432 18.96 -4.93 15.65
CA TYR A 432 18.43 -5.60 14.47
C TYR A 432 19.01 -7.01 14.33
N GLY A 433 18.16 -7.95 13.92
CA GLY A 433 18.60 -9.27 13.50
C GLY A 433 19.37 -9.23 12.18
N GLU A 434 20.11 -10.30 11.91
CA GLU A 434 20.69 -10.55 10.59
C GLU A 434 19.73 -11.40 9.76
N PHE A 435 19.74 -11.24 8.44
CA PHE A 435 18.94 -12.05 7.54
C PHE A 435 19.29 -13.53 7.65
N VAL A 436 18.27 -14.40 7.80
CA VAL A 436 18.43 -15.85 7.96
C VAL A 436 17.69 -16.63 6.89
N TYR A 437 16.50 -16.17 6.50
CA TYR A 437 15.62 -16.94 5.64
C TYR A 437 14.60 -16.04 4.94
N GLN A 438 14.21 -16.42 3.71
CA GLN A 438 13.03 -15.89 3.03
C GLN A 438 12.25 -17.05 2.39
N GLY A 439 10.93 -17.07 2.56
CA GLY A 439 10.06 -18.07 1.96
C GLY A 439 8.69 -18.14 2.61
N ALA A 440 7.88 -19.10 2.19
CA ALA A 440 6.57 -19.37 2.77
C ALA A 440 6.71 -20.07 4.12
N TYR A 441 6.00 -19.56 5.13
CA TYR A 441 5.68 -20.28 6.37
C TYR A 441 4.31 -20.92 6.20
N VAL A 442 4.22 -22.21 6.48
CA VAL A 442 3.00 -23.02 6.33
C VAL A 442 2.56 -23.54 7.67
N TYR A 443 1.36 -23.16 8.08
CA TYR A 443 0.78 -23.50 9.37
C TYR A 443 -0.43 -24.41 9.23
N GLY A 444 -0.58 -25.34 10.19
CA GLY A 444 -1.86 -25.83 10.62
C GLY A 444 -2.52 -24.81 11.53
N ILE A 445 -3.83 -24.66 11.45
CA ILE A 445 -4.57 -23.71 12.30
C ILE A 445 -5.92 -24.28 12.72
N ASP A 446 -6.16 -24.32 14.03
CA ASP A 446 -7.46 -24.66 14.63
C ASP A 446 -7.66 -23.95 15.97
N LEU A 447 -8.87 -24.04 16.55
CA LEU A 447 -9.21 -23.39 17.83
C LEU A 447 -8.78 -24.19 19.06
N GLN A 448 -8.21 -25.40 18.92
CA GLN A 448 -7.75 -26.22 20.04
C GLN A 448 -6.25 -26.03 20.27
N ASN A 449 -5.48 -25.98 19.18
CA ASN A 449 -4.03 -26.00 19.22
C ASN A 449 -3.41 -24.69 18.72
N GLY A 450 -4.21 -23.77 18.17
CA GLY A 450 -3.76 -22.49 17.64
C GLY A 450 -2.95 -22.63 16.36
N PHE A 451 -1.76 -22.02 16.36
CA PHE A 451 -0.85 -22.00 15.21
C PHE A 451 0.18 -23.13 15.33
N GLN A 452 0.24 -24.00 14.33
CA GLN A 452 1.17 -25.13 14.30
C GLN A 452 2.01 -25.05 13.04
N LEU A 453 3.27 -24.63 13.16
CA LEU A 453 4.18 -24.57 12.02
C LEU A 453 4.40 -25.98 11.44
N ARG A 454 3.89 -26.24 10.24
CA ARG A 454 4.12 -27.48 9.48
C ARG A 454 5.50 -27.50 8.83
N GLY A 455 5.98 -26.34 8.39
CA GLY A 455 7.29 -26.18 7.78
C GLY A 455 7.38 -24.91 6.92
N ARG A 456 8.46 -24.83 6.17
CA ARG A 456 8.82 -23.65 5.38
C ARG A 456 9.24 -24.05 3.97
N ILE A 457 8.90 -23.21 2.96
CA ILE A 457 9.28 -23.44 1.56
C ILE A 457 10.00 -22.20 1.05
N SER A 458 11.27 -22.34 0.67
CA SER A 458 12.06 -21.25 0.10
C SER A 458 12.36 -21.50 -1.37
N HIS A 459 12.57 -20.40 -2.11
CA HIS A 459 13.17 -20.43 -3.45
C HIS A 459 14.67 -20.16 -3.43
N LEU A 460 15.19 -19.71 -2.28
CA LEU A 460 16.63 -19.53 -2.07
C LEU A 460 17.30 -20.88 -1.85
N THR A 461 18.45 -21.08 -2.46
CA THR A 461 19.33 -22.21 -2.22
C THR A 461 20.28 -21.91 -1.05
N ASP A 462 20.96 -22.94 -0.53
CA ASP A 462 22.01 -22.74 0.47
C ASP A 462 23.16 -21.85 -0.02
N ASP A 463 23.40 -21.82 -1.32
CA ASP A 463 24.37 -20.94 -1.94
C ASP A 463 23.91 -19.48 -1.97
N ASP A 464 22.62 -19.23 -2.28
CA ASP A 464 22.01 -17.91 -2.19
C ASP A 464 22.07 -17.38 -0.76
N LEU A 465 21.76 -18.21 0.24
CA LEU A 465 21.83 -17.84 1.65
C LEU A 465 23.26 -17.52 2.10
N ARG A 466 24.25 -18.28 1.65
CA ARG A 466 25.67 -18.00 1.95
C ARG A 466 26.15 -16.69 1.30
N LYS A 467 25.64 -16.34 0.14
CA LYS A 467 25.98 -15.11 -0.61
C LYS A 467 25.21 -13.89 -0.18
N SER A 468 24.10 -14.06 0.55
CA SER A 468 23.18 -12.98 0.89
C SER A 468 23.82 -11.85 1.71
N GLY A 469 24.87 -12.13 2.47
CA GLY A 469 25.48 -11.15 3.36
C GLY A 469 24.48 -10.61 4.40
N GLN A 470 24.84 -9.47 5.01
CA GLN A 470 24.00 -8.89 6.07
C GLN A 470 22.70 -8.26 5.56
N TYR A 471 22.65 -7.82 4.30
CA TYR A 471 21.61 -6.91 3.79
C TYR A 471 20.99 -7.30 2.44
N GLY A 472 21.31 -8.45 1.89
CA GLY A 472 20.77 -8.74 0.57
C GLY A 472 20.84 -10.19 0.12
N TYR A 473 19.86 -10.59 -0.63
CA TYR A 473 19.74 -11.84 -1.35
C TYR A 473 19.17 -11.55 -2.74
N ASP A 474 19.08 -12.55 -3.60
CA ASP A 474 18.45 -12.41 -4.92
C ASP A 474 16.95 -12.19 -4.78
N TYR A 475 16.51 -10.93 -4.83
CA TYR A 475 15.09 -10.54 -4.66
C TYR A 475 14.16 -11.14 -5.72
N SER A 476 14.67 -11.58 -6.88
CA SER A 476 13.84 -12.27 -7.88
C SER A 476 13.31 -13.60 -7.38
N LYS A 477 13.96 -14.20 -6.38
CA LYS A 477 13.57 -15.45 -5.72
C LYS A 477 12.68 -15.25 -4.49
N THR A 478 12.32 -14.01 -4.16
CA THR A 478 11.42 -13.71 -3.04
C THR A 478 10.06 -14.37 -3.27
N VAL A 479 9.67 -15.29 -2.39
CA VAL A 479 8.32 -15.85 -2.39
C VAL A 479 7.33 -14.75 -2.03
N ARG A 480 6.43 -14.42 -2.97
CA ARG A 480 5.45 -13.34 -2.81
C ARG A 480 4.02 -13.85 -2.72
N ARG A 481 3.72 -14.98 -3.36
CA ARG A 481 2.37 -15.55 -3.41
C ARG A 481 2.40 -17.02 -3.12
N ILE A 482 1.35 -17.47 -2.44
CA ILE A 482 1.14 -18.85 -2.07
C ILE A 482 -0.29 -19.21 -2.44
N LEU A 483 -0.47 -20.30 -3.18
CA LEU A 483 -1.76 -20.80 -3.64
C LEU A 483 -1.87 -22.29 -3.34
N TYR A 484 -3.07 -22.84 -3.38
CA TYR A 484 -3.24 -24.29 -3.41
C TYR A 484 -4.23 -24.73 -4.48
N SER A 485 -4.02 -25.93 -5.01
CA SER A 485 -4.97 -26.64 -5.86
C SER A 485 -4.94 -28.12 -5.52
N GLY A 486 -6.10 -28.70 -5.22
CA GLY A 486 -6.18 -30.07 -4.72
C GLY A 486 -5.40 -30.27 -3.42
N ASP A 487 -4.35 -31.09 -3.48
CA ASP A 487 -3.42 -31.40 -2.40
C ASP A 487 -2.01 -30.82 -2.62
N SER A 488 -1.86 -29.92 -3.58
CA SER A 488 -0.61 -29.25 -3.90
C SER A 488 -0.64 -27.80 -3.48
N LEU A 489 0.46 -27.34 -2.91
CA LEU A 489 0.76 -25.97 -2.56
C LEU A 489 1.71 -25.39 -3.62
N TYR A 490 1.46 -24.20 -4.06
CA TYR A 490 2.28 -23.48 -5.05
C TYR A 490 2.82 -22.21 -4.43
N THR A 491 4.14 -22.05 -4.44
CA THR A 491 4.82 -20.81 -4.06
C THR A 491 5.37 -20.13 -5.31
N LEU A 492 5.18 -18.81 -5.40
CA LEU A 492 5.56 -18.01 -6.56
C LEU A 492 6.51 -16.89 -6.16
N SER A 493 7.56 -16.73 -6.94
CA SER A 493 8.46 -15.56 -6.94
C SER A 493 8.51 -14.97 -8.35
N ASP A 494 9.28 -13.91 -8.55
CA ASP A 494 9.43 -13.29 -9.87
C ASP A 494 10.22 -14.19 -10.86
N SER A 495 11.00 -15.15 -10.36
CA SER A 495 11.84 -16.04 -11.17
C SER A 495 11.37 -17.49 -11.23
N MET A 496 10.45 -17.92 -10.34
CA MET A 496 10.16 -19.34 -10.17
C MET A 496 8.75 -19.60 -9.63
N LEU A 497 8.16 -20.74 -10.06
CA LEU A 497 7.05 -21.40 -9.41
C LEU A 497 7.54 -22.75 -8.86
N LYS A 498 7.24 -23.04 -7.60
CA LYS A 498 7.52 -24.34 -6.95
C LYS A 498 6.21 -24.96 -6.48
N ALA A 499 6.02 -26.25 -6.78
CA ALA A 499 4.91 -27.08 -6.31
C ALA A 499 5.38 -27.99 -5.17
N SER A 500 4.60 -28.05 -4.09
CA SER A 500 4.87 -28.89 -2.93
C SER A 500 3.59 -29.58 -2.44
N GLY A 501 3.71 -30.71 -1.73
CA GLY A 501 2.56 -31.31 -1.06
C GLY A 501 2.06 -30.45 0.11
N ILE A 502 0.74 -30.41 0.35
CA ILE A 502 0.17 -29.60 1.45
C ILE A 502 0.52 -30.17 2.83
N LYS A 503 0.65 -31.48 2.96
CA LYS A 503 0.84 -32.15 4.26
C LYS A 503 2.30 -32.17 4.69
N GLU A 504 3.13 -32.79 3.87
CA GLU A 504 4.54 -33.07 4.19
C GLU A 504 5.50 -32.04 3.59
N LEU A 505 4.97 -31.11 2.79
CA LEU A 505 5.70 -30.04 2.09
C LEU A 505 6.82 -30.56 1.16
N GLU A 506 6.77 -31.85 0.78
CA GLU A 506 7.69 -32.44 -0.19
C GLU A 506 7.62 -31.71 -1.53
N GLU A 507 8.77 -31.39 -2.13
CA GLU A 507 8.81 -30.78 -3.45
C GLU A 507 8.30 -31.77 -4.52
N ARG A 508 7.31 -31.36 -5.31
CA ARG A 508 6.72 -32.13 -6.39
C ARG A 508 7.23 -31.69 -7.76
N GLY A 509 7.79 -30.51 -7.84
CA GLY A 509 8.38 -29.95 -9.03
C GLY A 509 8.56 -28.44 -8.95
N SER A 510 9.34 -27.90 -9.87
CA SER A 510 9.57 -26.47 -9.99
C SER A 510 9.66 -26.05 -11.47
N LEU A 511 9.32 -24.80 -11.73
CA LEU A 511 9.41 -24.17 -13.04
C LEU A 511 10.11 -22.83 -12.88
N ASN A 512 11.27 -22.68 -13.52
CA ASN A 512 11.94 -21.38 -13.63
C ASN A 512 11.30 -20.61 -14.78
N TYR A 513 11.02 -19.33 -14.55
CA TYR A 513 10.58 -18.44 -15.61
C TYR A 513 11.77 -18.02 -16.49
N PRO A 514 11.54 -17.79 -17.79
CA PRO A 514 12.59 -17.18 -18.60
C PRO A 514 12.95 -15.80 -18.01
N PRO A 515 14.23 -15.42 -18.05
CA PRO A 515 14.62 -14.10 -17.60
C PRO A 515 13.83 -13.03 -18.37
N LEU A 516 13.41 -11.99 -17.67
CA LEU A 516 12.82 -10.84 -18.33
C LEU A 516 13.81 -10.33 -19.38
N PRO A 517 13.35 -9.96 -20.59
CA PRO A 517 14.24 -9.34 -21.58
C PRO A 517 14.89 -8.12 -20.91
N GLU A 518 16.22 -8.03 -21.03
CA GLU A 518 16.92 -6.84 -20.54
C GLU A 518 16.25 -5.61 -21.17
N PRO A 519 15.99 -4.56 -20.38
CA PRO A 519 15.47 -3.33 -20.96
C PRO A 519 16.43 -2.92 -22.07
N ILE A 520 15.92 -2.82 -23.30
CA ILE A 520 16.71 -2.36 -24.43
C ILE A 520 17.02 -0.89 -24.15
N TRP A 521 18.15 -0.63 -23.54
CA TRP A 521 18.73 0.71 -23.45
C TRP A 521 19.19 1.07 -24.87
N ASN A 522 18.25 1.52 -25.71
CA ASN A 522 18.61 2.11 -26.99
C ASN A 522 19.43 3.38 -26.70
N GLY A 523 20.73 3.17 -26.59
CA GLY A 523 21.80 4.12 -26.72
C GLY A 523 21.51 5.57 -26.31
N ILE A 524 21.36 5.84 -25.02
CA ILE A 524 21.80 7.12 -24.50
C ILE A 524 23.29 6.92 -24.25
N GLY A 525 24.12 7.66 -25.03
CA GLY A 525 25.56 7.64 -24.87
C GLY A 525 25.94 7.79 -23.40
N SER A 526 26.93 7.04 -22.98
CA SER A 526 27.51 7.09 -21.65
C SER A 526 27.57 8.56 -21.19
N ILE A 527 26.75 8.91 -20.20
CA ILE A 527 27.06 10.08 -19.39
C ILE A 527 28.32 9.68 -18.67
N ASP A 528 29.46 10.28 -19.09
CA ASP A 528 30.68 10.24 -18.30
C ASP A 528 30.33 10.81 -16.91
N ILE A 529 30.05 9.92 -15.98
CA ILE A 529 29.98 10.27 -14.57
C ILE A 529 31.41 10.62 -14.21
N MET A 530 31.74 11.93 -14.18
CA MET A 530 32.98 12.39 -13.59
C MET A 530 33.13 11.71 -12.23
N PRO A 531 34.24 11.03 -11.96
CA PRO A 531 34.52 10.48 -10.65
C PRO A 531 34.49 11.63 -9.63
N LEU A 532 33.69 11.50 -8.61
CA LEU A 532 33.75 12.38 -7.44
C LEU A 532 35.18 12.39 -6.93
N PRO A 533 35.80 13.57 -6.68
CA PRO A 533 37.12 13.62 -6.15
C PRO A 533 37.21 12.87 -4.82
N ALA A 534 38.01 11.82 -4.79
CA ALA A 534 38.41 11.19 -3.55
C ALA A 534 39.22 12.25 -2.76
N THR A 535 38.65 12.71 -1.65
CA THR A 535 39.31 13.11 -0.40
C THR A 535 38.35 13.92 0.47
N MET A 536 37.82 13.30 1.51
CA MET A 536 37.82 13.90 2.84
C MET A 536 38.18 12.79 3.82
N GLU A 537 39.49 12.66 4.02
CA GLU A 537 40.00 12.01 5.21
C GLU A 537 39.62 12.79 6.46
N SER A 538 39.30 12.03 7.46
CA SER A 538 39.05 12.38 8.85
C SER A 538 39.93 13.52 9.43
N ARG A 539 39.30 14.48 10.07
CA ARG A 539 39.78 15.06 11.34
C ARG A 539 38.60 15.30 12.27
#